data_94a8c139cc4d2c750c5fef66b71ee4e1
#
_entry.id   94a8c139cc4d2c750c5fef66b71ee4e1
#
_cell.length_a   1.000
_cell.length_b   1.000
_cell.length_c   1.000
_cell.angle_alpha   90.00
_cell.angle_beta   90.00
_cell.angle_gamma   90.00
#
_symmetry.space_group_name_H-M   'P 1'
#
loop_
_entity.id
_entity.type
_entity.pdbx_description
1 polymer ?
#
loop_
_entity_poly.entity_id
_entity_poly.type
_entity_poly.pdbx_seq_one_letter_code
_entity_poly.pdbx_strand_id
1 'polypeptide(L)'
;LLCRVLDGGKLGSKRHVNLPGVRVNMPSITSQDLVDIDFGIKNKVDFIALSFVRDKEDLDKLQKILNKAKSKAKIIAKIENQEGLDNIDEICQSSWGVMVARGDLGIETSLTDLPNIQRRIMHACGKWGKRSIVATHLLESMIENPTPTRAEASDVANAIYEGADAVMLSGETSVGKYPTECVKFLKSIAAKTEKFNTLDYEKNLISSSDWQHIGITAKHLAEQTNADGIIAITRTGETANLVSNAKPKGFPIYTFTN
;
A
#
# COMPACT_ATOMS: atom_id res chain seq x y z
N LEU A 1 18.06 -24.04 16.50
CA LEU A 1 17.27 -24.70 15.45
C LEU A 1 18.17 -25.65 14.64
N LEU A 2 17.74 -26.88 14.48
CA LEU A 2 18.37 -27.83 13.57
C LEU A 2 17.58 -27.79 12.24
N CYS A 3 18.26 -27.45 11.14
CA CYS A 3 17.62 -27.30 9.82
C CYS A 3 18.23 -28.29 8.83
N ARG A 4 17.38 -28.79 7.91
CA ARG A 4 17.79 -29.56 6.76
C ARG A 4 17.71 -28.67 5.52
N VAL A 5 18.82 -28.55 4.78
CA VAL A 5 18.82 -27.84 3.50
C VAL A 5 18.06 -28.67 2.47
N LEU A 6 17.00 -28.10 1.90
CA LEU A 6 16.22 -28.70 0.81
C LEU A 6 16.76 -28.27 -0.53
N ASP A 7 17.02 -26.97 -0.71
CA ASP A 7 17.57 -26.40 -1.92
C ASP A 7 18.91 -25.74 -1.62
N GLY A 8 19.91 -26.06 -2.45
CA GLY A 8 21.26 -25.52 -2.31
C GLY A 8 21.39 -24.10 -2.86
N GLY A 9 22.27 -23.29 -2.26
CA GLY A 9 22.50 -21.93 -2.73
C GLY A 9 23.60 -21.22 -1.93
N LYS A 10 23.97 -19.99 -2.38
CA LYS A 10 24.87 -19.11 -1.64
C LYS A 10 24.08 -18.24 -0.68
N LEU A 11 24.31 -18.40 0.62
CA LEU A 11 23.71 -17.57 1.65
C LEU A 11 24.72 -16.51 2.10
N GLY A 12 24.38 -15.24 1.92
CA GLY A 12 25.19 -14.12 2.41
C GLY A 12 24.99 -13.88 3.92
N SER A 13 25.89 -13.08 4.52
CA SER A 13 25.75 -12.68 5.93
C SER A 13 24.53 -11.76 6.14
N LYS A 14 23.95 -11.78 7.36
CA LYS A 14 22.85 -10.89 7.79
C LYS A 14 21.60 -10.98 6.90
N ARG A 15 21.26 -12.18 6.39
CA ARG A 15 20.02 -12.41 5.65
C ARG A 15 18.86 -12.62 6.61
N HIS A 16 17.70 -12.11 6.22
CA HIS A 16 16.44 -12.41 6.89
C HIS A 16 16.18 -13.92 6.89
N VAL A 17 15.59 -14.41 7.97
CA VAL A 17 15.11 -15.79 8.10
C VAL A 17 13.60 -15.70 8.33
N ASN A 18 12.82 -16.18 7.38
CA ASN A 18 11.39 -16.28 7.52
C ASN A 18 11.02 -17.68 8.02
N LEU A 19 10.00 -17.77 8.85
CA LEU A 19 9.50 -19.02 9.42
C LEU A 19 7.99 -19.13 9.12
N PRO A 20 7.61 -19.52 7.88
CA PRO A 20 6.21 -19.56 7.48
C PRO A 20 5.34 -20.36 8.47
N GLY A 21 4.21 -19.77 8.87
CA GLY A 21 3.29 -20.38 9.82
C GLY A 21 3.75 -20.42 11.28
N VAL A 22 4.90 -19.85 11.62
CA VAL A 22 5.40 -19.79 12.99
C VAL A 22 5.32 -18.35 13.52
N ARG A 23 4.53 -18.17 14.58
CA ARG A 23 4.52 -16.88 15.29
C ARG A 23 5.82 -16.70 16.06
N VAL A 24 6.64 -15.75 15.61
CA VAL A 24 7.85 -15.35 16.32
C VAL A 24 7.49 -14.26 17.33
N ASN A 25 7.73 -14.52 18.62
CA ASN A 25 7.42 -13.55 19.67
C ASN A 25 8.50 -12.46 19.77
N MET A 26 8.53 -11.60 18.75
CA MET A 26 9.41 -10.42 18.70
C MET A 26 8.59 -9.14 18.87
N PRO A 27 9.16 -8.08 19.48
CA PRO A 27 8.50 -6.79 19.53
C PRO A 27 8.30 -6.25 18.10
N SER A 28 7.16 -5.66 17.83
CA SER A 28 6.84 -5.03 16.53
C SER A 28 7.67 -3.77 16.27
N ILE A 29 8.20 -3.16 17.32
CA ILE A 29 9.09 -1.99 17.27
C ILE A 29 10.31 -2.33 18.12
N THR A 30 11.46 -2.43 17.49
CA THR A 30 12.74 -2.71 18.17
C THR A 30 13.38 -1.44 18.73
N SER A 31 14.46 -1.58 19.50
CA SER A 31 15.23 -0.43 19.98
C SER A 31 15.86 0.38 18.85
N GLN A 32 16.23 -0.26 17.74
CA GLN A 32 16.72 0.44 16.55
C GLN A 32 15.58 1.21 15.87
N ASP A 33 14.41 0.60 15.74
CA ASP A 33 13.25 1.28 15.14
C ASP A 33 12.87 2.54 15.91
N LEU A 34 13.01 2.54 17.24
CA LEU A 34 12.79 3.76 18.05
C LEU A 34 13.73 4.90 17.67
N VAL A 35 14.98 4.60 17.38
CA VAL A 35 15.97 5.60 16.92
C VAL A 35 15.59 6.12 15.54
N ASP A 36 15.19 5.23 14.63
CA ASP A 36 14.82 5.58 13.26
C ASP A 36 13.50 6.38 13.24
N ILE A 37 12.53 6.02 14.08
CA ILE A 37 11.28 6.79 14.27
C ILE A 37 11.59 8.20 14.77
N ASP A 38 12.45 8.34 15.79
CA ASP A 38 12.85 9.66 16.30
C ASP A 38 13.52 10.51 15.23
N PHE A 39 14.40 9.90 14.43
CA PHE A 39 15.01 10.55 13.27
C PHE A 39 13.97 11.01 12.24
N GLY A 40 13.00 10.14 11.89
CA GLY A 40 11.91 10.47 10.98
C GLY A 40 11.06 11.63 11.51
N ILE A 41 10.72 11.62 12.80
CA ILE A 41 9.94 12.70 13.45
C ILE A 41 10.70 14.03 13.40
N LYS A 42 12.00 14.03 13.72
CA LYS A 42 12.86 15.24 13.66
C LYS A 42 12.95 15.81 12.25
N ASN A 43 12.94 14.96 11.24
CA ASN A 43 12.95 15.35 9.82
C ASN A 43 11.54 15.62 9.26
N LYS A 44 10.49 15.56 10.08
CA LYS A 44 9.10 15.87 9.70
C LYS A 44 8.62 15.05 8.51
N VAL A 45 8.92 13.74 8.51
CA VAL A 45 8.42 12.85 7.44
C VAL A 45 6.89 12.81 7.47
N ASP A 46 6.27 12.70 6.30
CA ASP A 46 4.82 12.64 6.15
C ASP A 46 4.27 11.25 6.50
N PHE A 47 5.07 10.20 6.25
CA PHE A 47 4.65 8.81 6.42
C PHE A 47 5.73 7.99 7.12
N ILE A 48 5.27 7.03 7.94
CA ILE A 48 6.11 5.95 8.48
C ILE A 48 5.46 4.64 8.10
N ALA A 49 6.19 3.78 7.38
CA ALA A 49 5.76 2.44 7.04
C ALA A 49 6.26 1.45 8.09
N LEU A 50 5.34 0.78 8.78
CA LEU A 50 5.65 -0.24 9.78
C LEU A 50 5.67 -1.61 9.12
N SER A 51 6.82 -2.32 9.21
CA SER A 51 6.99 -3.66 8.67
C SER A 51 6.38 -4.73 9.58
N PHE A 52 6.00 -5.86 9.00
CA PHE A 52 5.49 -7.04 9.69
C PHE A 52 4.36 -6.77 10.67
N VAL A 53 3.44 -5.87 10.28
CA VAL A 53 2.23 -5.59 11.07
C VAL A 53 1.38 -6.85 11.16
N ARG A 54 1.05 -7.24 12.39
CA ARG A 54 0.27 -8.46 12.70
C ARG A 54 -1.17 -8.14 13.06
N ASP A 55 -1.36 -7.03 13.78
CA ASP A 55 -2.64 -6.65 14.36
C ASP A 55 -2.70 -5.12 14.59
N LYS A 56 -3.84 -4.67 15.09
CA LYS A 56 -4.06 -3.27 15.48
C LYS A 56 -3.12 -2.81 16.59
N GLU A 57 -2.73 -3.70 17.52
CA GLU A 57 -1.91 -3.32 18.66
C GLU A 57 -0.51 -2.86 18.24
N ASP A 58 0.03 -3.43 17.18
CA ASP A 58 1.31 -3.00 16.61
C ASP A 58 1.24 -1.56 16.08
N LEU A 59 0.13 -1.20 15.43
CA LEU A 59 -0.13 0.18 14.97
C LEU A 59 -0.36 1.14 16.12
N ASP A 60 -1.10 0.73 17.15
CA ASP A 60 -1.37 1.54 18.34
C ASP A 60 -0.08 1.89 19.10
N LYS A 61 0.90 0.99 19.14
CA LYS A 61 2.23 1.26 19.73
C LYS A 61 2.94 2.41 18.99
N LEU A 62 2.99 2.34 17.66
CA LEU A 62 3.58 3.41 16.84
C LEU A 62 2.79 4.71 16.99
N GLN A 63 1.46 4.65 16.95
CA GLN A 63 0.61 5.84 17.09
C GLN A 63 0.82 6.54 18.43
N LYS A 64 1.01 5.79 19.53
CA LYS A 64 1.32 6.37 20.85
C LYS A 64 2.66 7.13 20.83
N ILE A 65 3.68 6.61 20.15
CA ILE A 65 4.98 7.30 19.99
C ILE A 65 4.79 8.60 19.21
N LEU A 66 4.09 8.56 18.08
CA LEU A 66 3.83 9.74 17.25
C LEU A 66 3.03 10.80 18.00
N ASN A 67 1.99 10.39 18.74
CA ASN A 67 1.16 11.30 19.55
C ASN A 67 1.98 11.98 20.65
N LYS A 68 2.85 11.22 21.35
CA LYS A 68 3.74 11.77 22.40
C LYS A 68 4.69 12.82 21.82
N ALA A 69 5.17 12.61 20.60
CA ALA A 69 6.05 13.55 19.90
C ALA A 69 5.27 14.67 19.17
N LYS A 70 3.94 14.68 19.21
CA LYS A 70 3.06 15.60 18.45
C LYS A 70 3.36 15.56 16.94
N SER A 71 3.79 14.42 16.42
CA SER A 71 4.06 14.21 15.01
C SER A 71 2.75 14.09 14.22
N LYS A 72 2.72 14.65 13.02
CA LYS A 72 1.61 14.53 12.06
C LYS A 72 1.80 13.38 11.07
N ALA A 73 2.90 12.63 11.18
CA ALA A 73 3.18 11.51 10.29
C ALA A 73 2.04 10.49 10.31
N LYS A 74 1.73 9.96 9.14
CA LYS A 74 0.69 8.94 8.95
C LYS A 74 1.33 7.55 8.92
N ILE A 75 0.60 6.54 9.40
CA ILE A 75 1.10 5.17 9.45
C ILE A 75 0.64 4.42 8.21
N ILE A 76 1.58 3.79 7.51
CA ILE A 76 1.34 2.80 6.46
C ILE A 76 1.64 1.43 7.04
N ALA A 77 0.64 0.54 7.10
CA ALA A 77 0.82 -0.83 7.56
C ALA A 77 1.34 -1.71 6.41
N LYS A 78 2.49 -2.37 6.59
CA LYS A 78 3.00 -3.33 5.61
C LYS A 78 2.50 -4.73 5.97
N ILE A 79 1.76 -5.34 5.05
CA ILE A 79 1.27 -6.72 5.18
C ILE A 79 2.29 -7.65 4.54
N GLU A 80 2.95 -8.43 5.39
CA GLU A 80 4.11 -9.25 5.05
C GLU A 80 4.00 -10.69 5.59
N ASN A 81 2.93 -11.00 6.33
CA ASN A 81 2.73 -12.31 6.95
C ASN A 81 1.24 -12.70 7.01
N GLN A 82 0.98 -13.97 7.34
CA GLN A 82 -0.37 -14.53 7.41
C GLN A 82 -1.22 -13.87 8.51
N GLU A 83 -0.64 -13.58 9.68
CA GLU A 83 -1.36 -12.96 10.81
C GLU A 83 -1.90 -11.58 10.45
N GLY A 84 -1.09 -10.73 9.77
CA GLY A 84 -1.52 -9.44 9.24
C GLY A 84 -2.63 -9.56 8.18
N LEU A 85 -2.59 -10.63 7.37
CA LEU A 85 -3.66 -10.91 6.42
C LEU A 85 -4.96 -11.31 7.12
N ASP A 86 -4.89 -12.10 8.18
CA ASP A 86 -6.06 -12.54 8.94
C ASP A 86 -6.74 -11.37 9.66
N ASN A 87 -5.96 -10.40 10.11
CA ASN A 87 -6.40 -9.20 10.82
C ASN A 87 -6.55 -7.96 9.91
N ILE A 88 -6.64 -8.15 8.59
CA ILE A 88 -6.56 -7.04 7.61
C ILE A 88 -7.62 -5.96 7.83
N ASP A 89 -8.85 -6.32 8.24
CA ASP A 89 -9.93 -5.35 8.44
C ASP A 89 -9.60 -4.37 9.60
N GLU A 90 -9.12 -4.86 10.75
CA GLU A 90 -8.74 -4.00 11.88
C GLU A 90 -7.48 -3.18 11.61
N ILE A 91 -6.52 -3.75 10.86
CA ILE A 91 -5.32 -3.05 10.42
C ILE A 91 -5.71 -1.89 9.49
N CYS A 92 -6.59 -2.13 8.51
CA CYS A 92 -7.11 -1.08 7.65
C CYS A 92 -7.75 0.03 8.47
N GLN A 93 -8.64 -0.29 9.43
CA GLN A 93 -9.30 0.72 10.26
C GLN A 93 -8.31 1.58 11.04
N SER A 94 -7.21 1.01 11.52
CA SER A 94 -6.25 1.63 12.43
C SER A 94 -5.06 2.30 11.72
N SER A 95 -4.91 2.14 10.40
CA SER A 95 -3.86 2.75 9.59
C SER A 95 -4.39 3.86 8.67
N TRP A 96 -3.49 4.70 8.17
CA TRP A 96 -3.81 5.64 7.09
C TRP A 96 -3.82 4.94 5.72
N GLY A 97 -2.97 3.98 5.54
CA GLY A 97 -2.87 3.18 4.32
C GLY A 97 -2.19 1.85 4.57
N VAL A 98 -2.27 0.98 3.58
CA VAL A 98 -1.74 -0.38 3.63
C VAL A 98 -0.83 -0.64 2.44
N MET A 99 0.28 -1.31 2.66
CA MET A 99 1.18 -1.78 1.63
C MET A 99 1.12 -3.30 1.51
N VAL A 100 0.84 -3.79 0.31
CA VAL A 100 1.00 -5.20 -0.07
C VAL A 100 2.47 -5.43 -0.38
N ALA A 101 3.24 -5.91 0.59
CA ALA A 101 4.68 -6.11 0.46
C ALA A 101 4.95 -7.55 -0.02
N ARG A 102 4.79 -7.76 -1.33
CA ARG A 102 4.74 -9.09 -1.98
C ARG A 102 6.00 -9.93 -1.81
N GLY A 103 7.16 -9.29 -1.61
CA GLY A 103 8.43 -9.99 -1.41
C GLY A 103 8.38 -10.92 -0.20
N ASP A 104 8.19 -10.36 1.00
CA ASP A 104 8.13 -11.14 2.23
C ASP A 104 6.83 -11.94 2.32
N LEU A 105 5.71 -11.36 1.91
CA LEU A 105 4.41 -12.05 1.90
C LEU A 105 4.44 -13.32 1.04
N GLY A 106 5.13 -13.33 -0.10
CA GLY A 106 5.29 -14.51 -0.96
C GLY A 106 6.20 -15.60 -0.37
N ILE A 107 7.00 -15.26 0.65
CA ILE A 107 7.79 -16.25 1.41
C ILE A 107 6.98 -16.80 2.59
N GLU A 108 6.22 -15.93 3.27
CA GLU A 108 5.43 -16.26 4.45
C GLU A 108 4.12 -16.99 4.13
N THR A 109 3.64 -16.88 2.88
CA THR A 109 2.41 -17.51 2.40
C THR A 109 2.68 -18.39 1.19
N SER A 110 1.66 -19.10 0.68
CA SER A 110 1.82 -19.82 -0.59
C SER A 110 1.96 -18.86 -1.76
N LEU A 111 3.00 -19.02 -2.58
CA LEU A 111 3.21 -18.21 -3.78
C LEU A 111 2.03 -18.31 -4.76
N THR A 112 1.35 -19.45 -4.80
CA THR A 112 0.16 -19.67 -5.66
C THR A 112 -1.05 -18.88 -5.20
N ASP A 113 -1.12 -18.51 -3.91
CA ASP A 113 -2.21 -17.74 -3.33
C ASP A 113 -1.95 -16.22 -3.35
N LEU A 114 -0.71 -15.81 -3.59
CA LEU A 114 -0.30 -14.40 -3.54
C LEU A 114 -1.20 -13.45 -4.36
N PRO A 115 -1.65 -13.78 -5.59
CA PRO A 115 -2.57 -12.93 -6.34
C PRO A 115 -3.94 -12.75 -5.63
N ASN A 116 -4.46 -13.81 -5.01
CA ASN A 116 -5.73 -13.76 -4.27
C ASN A 116 -5.57 -12.99 -2.95
N ILE A 117 -4.43 -13.15 -2.29
CA ILE A 117 -4.07 -12.40 -1.09
C ILE A 117 -4.00 -10.90 -1.40
N GLN A 118 -3.32 -10.51 -2.48
CA GLN A 118 -3.28 -9.13 -2.92
C GLN A 118 -4.70 -8.57 -3.12
N ARG A 119 -5.57 -9.27 -3.84
CA ARG A 119 -6.98 -8.89 -4.04
C ARG A 119 -7.74 -8.75 -2.73
N ARG A 120 -7.54 -9.66 -1.77
CA ARG A 120 -8.17 -9.56 -0.45
C ARG A 120 -7.76 -8.30 0.29
N ILE A 121 -6.47 -7.95 0.27
CA ILE A 121 -5.95 -6.71 0.88
C ILE A 121 -6.52 -5.48 0.15
N MET A 122 -6.49 -5.48 -1.18
CA MET A 122 -7.01 -4.37 -2.00
C MET A 122 -8.51 -4.16 -1.77
N HIS A 123 -9.29 -5.24 -1.67
CA HIS A 123 -10.72 -5.18 -1.32
C HIS A 123 -10.93 -4.57 0.07
N ALA A 124 -10.14 -4.98 1.08
CA ALA A 124 -10.21 -4.41 2.42
C ALA A 124 -9.88 -2.90 2.41
N CYS A 125 -8.86 -2.47 1.64
CA CYS A 125 -8.54 -1.06 1.48
C CYS A 125 -9.72 -0.27 0.87
N GLY A 126 -10.34 -0.78 -0.18
CA GLY A 126 -11.53 -0.17 -0.80
C GLY A 126 -12.71 -0.08 0.17
N LYS A 127 -13.00 -1.17 0.89
CA LYS A 127 -14.07 -1.27 1.89
C LYS A 127 -13.91 -0.24 3.03
N TRP A 128 -12.69 0.00 3.50
CA TRP A 128 -12.40 0.92 4.61
C TRP A 128 -11.94 2.31 4.16
N GLY A 129 -11.93 2.60 2.85
CA GLY A 129 -11.50 3.89 2.30
C GLY A 129 -10.04 4.21 2.61
N LYS A 130 -9.16 3.21 2.60
CA LYS A 130 -7.74 3.36 2.90
C LYS A 130 -6.89 3.40 1.64
N ARG A 131 -5.76 4.10 1.73
CA ARG A 131 -4.79 4.13 0.63
C ARG A 131 -4.08 2.80 0.53
N SER A 132 -3.84 2.35 -0.69
CA SER A 132 -3.21 1.07 -0.98
C SER A 132 -1.95 1.26 -1.83
N ILE A 133 -0.90 0.55 -1.46
CA ILE A 133 0.37 0.52 -2.20
C ILE A 133 0.65 -0.93 -2.56
N VAL A 134 0.83 -1.23 -3.84
CA VAL A 134 1.36 -2.53 -4.28
C VAL A 134 2.85 -2.40 -4.50
N ALA A 135 3.63 -3.23 -3.82
CA ALA A 135 5.09 -3.14 -3.76
C ALA A 135 5.77 -4.46 -4.10
N THR A 136 7.02 -4.34 -4.54
CA THR A 136 8.00 -5.39 -4.85
C THR A 136 7.68 -6.23 -6.10
N HIS A 137 8.75 -6.59 -6.82
CA HIS A 137 8.74 -7.47 -8.01
C HIS A 137 7.76 -7.00 -9.11
N LEU A 138 7.63 -5.69 -9.34
CA LEU A 138 6.76 -5.16 -10.39
C LEU A 138 7.43 -5.18 -11.78
N LEU A 139 8.67 -4.68 -11.86
CA LEU A 139 9.48 -4.63 -13.08
C LEU A 139 10.88 -5.20 -12.81
N GLU A 140 10.98 -6.27 -12.03
CA GLU A 140 12.23 -6.84 -11.49
C GLU A 140 13.27 -7.12 -12.58
N SER A 141 12.84 -7.62 -13.75
CA SER A 141 13.74 -7.87 -14.87
C SER A 141 14.45 -6.61 -15.36
N MET A 142 13.87 -5.44 -15.13
CA MET A 142 14.46 -4.16 -15.53
C MET A 142 15.60 -3.70 -14.60
N ILE A 143 15.92 -4.41 -13.55
CA ILE A 143 17.20 -4.23 -12.84
C ILE A 143 18.36 -4.39 -13.84
N GLU A 144 18.28 -5.37 -14.73
CA GLU A 144 19.33 -5.73 -15.70
C GLU A 144 18.95 -5.39 -17.14
N ASN A 145 17.65 -5.32 -17.50
CA ASN A 145 17.18 -5.16 -18.87
C ASN A 145 16.49 -3.80 -19.09
N PRO A 146 16.59 -3.20 -20.28
CA PRO A 146 16.00 -1.90 -20.58
C PRO A 146 14.47 -1.91 -20.73
N THR A 147 13.86 -3.10 -20.85
CA THR A 147 12.42 -3.29 -21.04
C THR A 147 11.90 -4.41 -20.16
N PRO A 148 10.65 -4.31 -19.64
CA PRO A 148 10.08 -5.34 -18.82
C PRO A 148 9.62 -6.54 -19.63
N THR A 149 9.39 -7.66 -18.96
CA THR A 149 8.68 -8.80 -19.52
C THR A 149 7.18 -8.50 -19.71
N ARG A 150 6.51 -9.31 -20.55
CA ARG A 150 5.05 -9.22 -20.71
C ARG A 150 4.31 -9.55 -19.42
N ALA A 151 4.82 -10.49 -18.63
CA ALA A 151 4.24 -10.86 -17.34
C ALA A 151 4.28 -9.69 -16.35
N GLU A 152 5.41 -8.99 -16.25
CA GLU A 152 5.56 -7.82 -15.40
C GLU A 152 4.65 -6.66 -15.82
N ALA A 153 4.54 -6.40 -17.14
CA ALA A 153 3.62 -5.39 -17.63
C ALA A 153 2.15 -5.73 -17.28
N SER A 154 1.78 -7.02 -17.34
CA SER A 154 0.45 -7.51 -16.94
C SER A 154 0.25 -7.41 -15.42
N ASP A 155 1.28 -7.65 -14.63
CA ASP A 155 1.22 -7.55 -13.17
C ASP A 155 1.01 -6.11 -12.70
N VAL A 156 1.75 -5.14 -13.28
CA VAL A 156 1.50 -3.72 -13.05
C VAL A 156 0.07 -3.33 -13.42
N ALA A 157 -0.41 -3.78 -14.59
CA ALA A 157 -1.78 -3.51 -15.02
C ALA A 157 -2.81 -4.10 -14.05
N ASN A 158 -2.59 -5.32 -13.53
CA ASN A 158 -3.46 -5.94 -12.53
C ASN A 158 -3.56 -5.10 -11.25
N ALA A 159 -2.44 -4.61 -10.72
CA ALA A 159 -2.45 -3.73 -9.55
C ALA A 159 -3.32 -2.48 -9.79
N ILE A 160 -3.26 -1.90 -10.99
CA ILE A 160 -4.10 -0.75 -11.37
C ILE A 160 -5.58 -1.14 -11.49
N TYR A 161 -5.90 -2.28 -12.12
CA TYR A 161 -7.28 -2.78 -12.21
C TYR A 161 -7.88 -3.06 -10.83
N GLU A 162 -7.08 -3.50 -9.88
CA GLU A 162 -7.46 -3.69 -8.48
C GLU A 162 -7.62 -2.36 -7.72
N GLY A 163 -7.34 -1.23 -8.37
CA GLY A 163 -7.52 0.10 -7.82
C GLY A 163 -6.42 0.53 -6.85
N ALA A 164 -5.17 0.10 -7.04
CA ALA A 164 -4.05 0.57 -6.26
C ALA A 164 -3.92 2.10 -6.34
N ASP A 165 -3.73 2.75 -5.18
CA ASP A 165 -3.49 4.21 -5.13
C ASP A 165 -2.05 4.54 -5.50
N ALA A 166 -1.13 3.60 -5.26
CA ALA A 166 0.26 3.69 -5.68
C ALA A 166 0.85 2.31 -6.01
N VAL A 167 1.85 2.29 -6.88
CA VAL A 167 2.71 1.16 -7.18
C VAL A 167 4.15 1.57 -6.90
N MET A 168 4.91 0.69 -6.25
CA MET A 168 6.25 1.00 -5.74
C MET A 168 7.31 0.16 -6.43
N LEU A 169 8.32 0.80 -7.00
CA LEU A 169 9.56 0.19 -7.46
C LEU A 169 10.56 0.12 -6.30
N SER A 170 11.37 -0.92 -6.25
CA SER A 170 12.38 -1.18 -5.21
C SER A 170 13.78 -1.28 -5.83
N GLY A 171 14.27 -2.48 -6.07
CA GLY A 171 15.57 -2.74 -6.69
C GLY A 171 15.72 -2.10 -8.07
N GLU A 172 14.63 -2.03 -8.83
CA GLU A 172 14.58 -1.46 -10.18
C GLU A 172 15.09 -0.01 -10.24
N THR A 173 14.86 0.77 -9.18
CA THR A 173 15.28 2.17 -9.10
C THR A 173 16.45 2.41 -8.15
N SER A 174 16.69 1.54 -7.16
CA SER A 174 17.73 1.73 -6.15
C SER A 174 19.10 1.16 -6.56
N VAL A 175 19.11 0.04 -7.30
CA VAL A 175 20.34 -0.64 -7.75
C VAL A 175 20.31 -1.02 -9.24
N GLY A 176 19.16 -0.88 -9.91
CA GLY A 176 18.98 -1.23 -11.31
C GLY A 176 19.76 -0.34 -12.27
N LYS A 177 20.02 -0.86 -13.46
CA LYS A 177 20.73 -0.14 -14.53
C LYS A 177 19.86 0.89 -15.27
N TYR A 178 18.52 0.76 -15.18
CA TYR A 178 17.55 1.54 -15.97
C TYR A 178 16.47 2.22 -15.10
N PRO A 179 16.84 2.99 -14.03
CA PRO A 179 15.88 3.52 -13.06
C PRO A 179 14.85 4.47 -13.69
N THR A 180 15.28 5.33 -14.61
CA THR A 180 14.40 6.28 -15.30
C THR A 180 13.43 5.58 -16.24
N GLU A 181 13.89 4.57 -16.95
CA GLU A 181 13.09 3.76 -17.86
C GLU A 181 12.02 2.96 -17.09
N CYS A 182 12.36 2.40 -15.92
CA CYS A 182 11.42 1.73 -15.05
C CYS A 182 10.23 2.65 -14.69
N VAL A 183 10.51 3.87 -14.25
CA VAL A 183 9.46 4.84 -13.91
C VAL A 183 8.64 5.23 -15.14
N LYS A 184 9.26 5.40 -16.32
CA LYS A 184 8.54 5.70 -17.56
C LYS A 184 7.61 4.55 -17.97
N PHE A 185 8.07 3.29 -17.90
CA PHE A 185 7.24 2.11 -18.19
C PHE A 185 6.08 2.00 -17.23
N LEU A 186 6.35 2.09 -15.91
CA LEU A 186 5.32 2.05 -14.89
C LEU A 186 4.23 3.11 -15.15
N LYS A 187 4.64 4.38 -15.35
CA LYS A 187 3.72 5.48 -15.66
C LYS A 187 2.92 5.23 -16.94
N SER A 188 3.58 4.70 -17.99
CA SER A 188 2.92 4.44 -19.27
C SER A 188 1.87 3.33 -19.14
N ILE A 189 2.17 2.25 -18.40
CA ILE A 189 1.23 1.16 -18.15
C ILE A 189 0.03 1.70 -17.35
N ALA A 190 0.30 2.42 -16.24
CA ALA A 190 -0.76 3.00 -15.40
C ALA A 190 -1.69 3.90 -16.21
N ALA A 191 -1.16 4.88 -16.93
CA ALA A 191 -1.95 5.83 -17.70
C ALA A 191 -2.78 5.19 -18.83
N LYS A 192 -2.36 4.04 -19.35
CA LYS A 192 -3.14 3.28 -20.33
C LYS A 192 -4.22 2.44 -19.64
N THR A 193 -3.89 1.81 -18.52
CA THR A 193 -4.76 0.90 -17.78
C THR A 193 -5.91 1.64 -17.09
N GLU A 194 -5.65 2.83 -16.55
CA GLU A 194 -6.65 3.69 -15.90
C GLU A 194 -7.83 4.09 -16.80
N LYS A 195 -7.68 3.96 -18.13
CA LYS A 195 -8.76 4.19 -19.09
C LYS A 195 -9.79 3.06 -19.14
N PHE A 196 -9.50 1.94 -18.49
CA PHE A 196 -10.40 0.79 -18.45
C PHE A 196 -11.05 0.67 -17.06
N ASN A 197 -12.13 -0.14 -17.01
CA ASN A 197 -12.81 -0.37 -15.74
C ASN A 197 -11.93 -1.11 -14.74
N THR A 198 -11.94 -0.63 -13.51
CA THR A 198 -11.32 -1.30 -12.34
C THR A 198 -12.27 -2.36 -11.77
N LEU A 199 -11.81 -3.13 -10.78
CA LEU A 199 -12.64 -4.11 -10.07
C LEU A 199 -13.64 -3.46 -9.09
N ASP A 200 -13.63 -2.12 -8.97
CA ASP A 200 -14.63 -1.31 -8.26
C ASP A 200 -14.80 -1.70 -6.78
N TYR A 201 -13.72 -2.06 -6.09
CA TYR A 201 -13.77 -2.43 -4.67
C TYR A 201 -14.30 -1.33 -3.76
N GLU A 202 -14.17 -0.07 -4.19
CA GLU A 202 -14.76 1.09 -3.51
C GLU A 202 -16.28 1.10 -3.49
N LYS A 203 -16.97 0.29 -4.30
CA LYS A 203 -18.43 0.11 -4.22
C LYS A 203 -18.86 -0.50 -2.88
N ASN A 204 -17.94 -1.19 -2.19
CA ASN A 204 -18.17 -1.77 -0.88
C ASN A 204 -17.72 -0.84 0.26
N LEU A 205 -17.42 0.43 -0.05
CA LEU A 205 -16.95 1.41 0.92
C LEU A 205 -17.95 1.56 2.07
N ILE A 206 -17.50 1.25 3.28
CA ILE A 206 -18.27 1.44 4.49
C ILE A 206 -18.31 2.93 4.82
N SER A 207 -19.50 3.49 4.75
CA SER A 207 -19.72 4.85 5.17
C SER A 207 -19.85 4.90 6.70
N SER A 208 -18.84 5.43 7.36
CA SER A 208 -18.81 5.58 8.82
C SER A 208 -19.35 6.95 9.29
N SER A 209 -19.72 7.85 8.35
CA SER A 209 -20.18 9.19 8.65
C SER A 209 -21.01 9.79 7.52
N ASP A 210 -21.87 10.75 7.86
CA ASP A 210 -22.65 11.52 6.87
C ASP A 210 -21.73 12.19 5.83
N TRP A 211 -20.56 12.63 6.24
CA TRP A 211 -19.58 13.23 5.34
C TRP A 211 -19.06 12.25 4.27
N GLN A 212 -18.89 10.98 4.62
CA GLN A 212 -18.52 9.96 3.62
C GLN A 212 -19.67 9.70 2.64
N HIS A 213 -20.91 9.71 3.09
CA HIS A 213 -22.09 9.65 2.21
C HIS A 213 -22.13 10.82 1.23
N ILE A 214 -21.82 12.04 1.70
CA ILE A 214 -21.70 13.22 0.82
C ILE A 214 -20.63 13.01 -0.24
N GLY A 215 -19.44 12.50 0.15
CA GLY A 215 -18.36 12.19 -0.80
C GLY A 215 -18.75 11.18 -1.87
N ILE A 216 -19.44 10.10 -1.48
CA ILE A 216 -19.97 9.08 -2.41
C ILE A 216 -21.00 9.70 -3.36
N THR A 217 -21.93 10.50 -2.81
CA THR A 217 -22.97 11.16 -3.61
C THR A 217 -22.37 12.16 -4.60
N ALA A 218 -21.38 12.94 -4.17
CA ALA A 218 -20.67 13.88 -5.04
C ALA A 218 -20.00 13.16 -6.23
N LYS A 219 -19.37 11.99 -5.99
CA LYS A 219 -18.84 11.14 -7.06
C LYS A 219 -19.93 10.75 -8.05
N HIS A 220 -21.02 10.16 -7.56
CA HIS A 220 -22.11 9.69 -8.43
C HIS A 220 -22.72 10.83 -9.24
N LEU A 221 -22.94 11.99 -8.62
CA LEU A 221 -23.47 13.16 -9.32
C LEU A 221 -22.50 13.61 -10.43
N ALA A 222 -21.22 13.70 -10.14
CA ALA A 222 -20.20 14.11 -11.11
C ALA A 222 -20.11 13.13 -12.29
N GLU A 223 -20.17 11.83 -12.03
CA GLU A 223 -20.19 10.79 -13.06
C GLU A 223 -21.44 10.85 -13.94
N GLN A 224 -22.64 11.06 -13.36
CA GLN A 224 -23.92 11.14 -14.09
C GLN A 224 -24.04 12.41 -14.93
N THR A 225 -23.46 13.51 -14.46
CA THR A 225 -23.52 14.81 -15.16
C THR A 225 -22.35 15.03 -16.12
N ASN A 226 -21.41 14.08 -16.23
CA ASN A 226 -20.15 14.22 -16.97
C ASN A 226 -19.40 15.50 -16.58
N ALA A 227 -19.29 15.75 -15.29
CA ALA A 227 -18.62 16.93 -14.76
C ALA A 227 -17.10 16.91 -15.08
N ASP A 228 -16.51 18.09 -15.28
CA ASP A 228 -15.07 18.24 -15.53
C ASP A 228 -14.22 18.00 -14.28
N GLY A 229 -14.82 17.94 -13.09
CA GLY A 229 -14.13 17.68 -11.82
C GLY A 229 -15.03 17.89 -10.60
N ILE A 230 -14.48 17.55 -9.43
CA ILE A 230 -15.10 17.84 -8.13
C ILE A 230 -14.25 18.88 -7.41
N ILE A 231 -14.87 19.93 -6.90
CA ILE A 231 -14.23 20.94 -6.05
C ILE A 231 -14.51 20.59 -4.59
N ALA A 232 -13.44 20.33 -3.83
CA ALA A 232 -13.51 20.04 -2.40
C ALA A 232 -12.89 21.19 -1.58
N ILE A 233 -13.72 21.95 -0.87
CA ILE A 233 -13.23 22.97 0.06
C ILE A 233 -12.99 22.31 1.42
N THR A 234 -11.78 22.47 1.95
CA THR A 234 -11.38 21.80 3.19
C THR A 234 -10.37 22.63 3.98
N ARG A 235 -10.35 22.48 5.29
CA ARG A 235 -9.32 23.09 6.17
C ARG A 235 -8.20 22.13 6.53
N THR A 236 -8.49 20.84 6.57
CA THR A 236 -7.55 19.80 7.05
C THR A 236 -7.23 18.76 5.99
N GLY A 237 -7.85 18.84 4.79
CA GLY A 237 -7.78 17.83 3.75
C GLY A 237 -8.82 16.71 3.90
N GLU A 238 -9.62 16.69 4.96
CA GLU A 238 -10.56 15.60 5.26
C GLU A 238 -11.63 15.46 4.19
N THR A 239 -12.26 16.56 3.74
CA THR A 239 -13.27 16.54 2.67
C THR A 239 -12.70 15.94 1.38
N ALA A 240 -11.48 16.32 1.02
CA ALA A 240 -10.79 15.77 -0.15
C ALA A 240 -10.54 14.27 -0.02
N ASN A 241 -10.12 13.82 1.16
CA ASN A 241 -9.95 12.40 1.46
C ASN A 241 -11.25 11.61 1.31
N LEU A 242 -12.35 12.13 1.85
CA LEU A 242 -13.67 11.47 1.79
C LEU A 242 -14.17 11.32 0.35
N VAL A 243 -14.00 12.33 -0.48
CA VAL A 243 -14.31 12.23 -1.92
C VAL A 243 -13.37 11.24 -2.62
N SER A 244 -12.07 11.32 -2.31
CA SER A 244 -11.05 10.43 -2.89
C SER A 244 -11.24 8.96 -2.49
N ASN A 245 -11.80 8.67 -1.30
CA ASN A 245 -12.14 7.31 -0.87
C ASN A 245 -13.15 6.63 -1.81
N ALA A 246 -14.04 7.40 -2.39
CA ALA A 246 -15.00 6.92 -3.38
C ALA A 246 -14.37 6.64 -4.76
N LYS A 247 -13.09 7.00 -4.97
CA LYS A 247 -12.32 6.81 -6.22
C LYS A 247 -13.08 7.25 -7.47
N PRO A 248 -13.38 8.58 -7.62
CA PRO A 248 -14.01 9.08 -8.82
C PRO A 248 -13.13 8.83 -10.04
N LYS A 249 -13.75 8.47 -11.18
CA LYS A 249 -13.06 8.07 -12.40
C LYS A 249 -13.23 9.12 -13.49
N GLY A 250 -12.15 9.38 -14.23
CA GLY A 250 -12.17 10.20 -15.43
C GLY A 250 -12.12 11.72 -15.20
N PHE A 251 -12.14 12.20 -13.96
CA PHE A 251 -12.05 13.62 -13.64
C PHE A 251 -11.27 13.88 -12.35
N PRO A 252 -10.62 15.06 -12.21
CA PRO A 252 -9.82 15.41 -11.06
C PRO A 252 -10.69 15.87 -9.86
N ILE A 253 -10.07 15.79 -8.66
CA ILE A 253 -10.55 16.46 -7.46
C ILE A 253 -9.68 17.69 -7.23
N TYR A 254 -10.27 18.87 -7.33
CA TYR A 254 -9.61 20.13 -7.01
C TYR A 254 -9.83 20.45 -5.54
N THR A 255 -8.75 20.67 -4.80
CA THR A 255 -8.83 20.93 -3.36
C THR A 255 -8.41 22.36 -3.07
N PHE A 256 -9.24 23.09 -2.35
CA PHE A 256 -8.97 24.43 -1.88
C PHE A 256 -8.98 24.46 -0.34
N THR A 257 -7.97 25.10 0.23
CA THR A 257 -7.84 25.32 1.67
C THR A 257 -7.52 26.79 1.94
N ASN A 258 -8.03 27.29 3.08
CA ASN A 258 -7.70 28.63 3.60
C ASN A 258 -6.37 28.60 4.33
#